data_7890275c97f116512b1dd5cf7459d4ff
#
_entry.id   7890275c97f116512b1dd5cf7459d4ff
#
_cell.length_a   1.000
_cell.length_b   1.000
_cell.length_c   1.000
_cell.angle_alpha   90.00
_cell.angle_beta   90.00
_cell.angle_gamma   90.00
#
_symmetry.space_group_name_H-M   'P 1'
#
loop_
_entity.id
_entity.type
_entity.pdbx_description
1 polymer ?
#
loop_
_entity_poly.entity_id
_entity_poly.type
_entity_poly.pdbx_seq_one_letter_code
_entity_poly.pdbx_strand_id
1 'polypeptide(L)'
;MNEELNLDLMCGEFKSTLDAKGRMNFPVKVREMFGTSFIISKTIDAECIKVYSLEDWHELVTKIKSLPQTQTAAIQRFLFGSAFQTEPDKQGRILIPAPLREYAGLESDIVIVALSGRAEIWDKAKWDALNSADDTADLAKTAMELGI
;
A
#
# COMPACT_ATOMS: atom_id res chain seq x y z
N MET A 1 14.78 -20.64 -10.99
CA MET A 1 14.37 -19.46 -10.25
C MET A 1 13.38 -19.88 -9.18
N ASN A 2 13.55 -19.46 -7.94
CA ASN A 2 12.66 -19.85 -6.87
C ASN A 2 11.44 -18.91 -6.75
N GLU A 3 10.44 -19.34 -5.99
CA GLU A 3 9.21 -18.58 -5.80
C GLU A 3 9.48 -17.23 -5.13
N GLU A 4 10.41 -17.17 -4.21
CA GLU A 4 10.77 -15.97 -3.47
C GLU A 4 11.22 -14.86 -4.43
N LEU A 5 12.07 -15.18 -5.40
CA LEU A 5 12.53 -14.23 -6.39
C LEU A 5 11.39 -13.76 -7.29
N ASN A 6 10.45 -14.66 -7.64
CA ASN A 6 9.29 -14.31 -8.45
C ASN A 6 8.36 -13.34 -7.70
N LEU A 7 8.17 -13.52 -6.39
CA LEU A 7 7.35 -12.62 -5.58
C LEU A 7 7.98 -11.22 -5.49
N ASP A 8 9.30 -11.16 -5.32
CA ASP A 8 10.02 -9.89 -5.27
C ASP A 8 9.93 -9.11 -6.59
N LEU A 9 9.70 -9.82 -7.70
CA LEU A 9 9.58 -9.19 -9.01
C LEU A 9 8.15 -8.90 -9.41
N MET A 10 7.17 -9.22 -8.54
CA MET A 10 5.77 -8.97 -8.88
C MET A 10 5.49 -7.47 -8.93
N CYS A 11 5.00 -7.02 -10.07
CA CYS A 11 4.63 -5.64 -10.34
C CYS A 11 3.34 -5.60 -11.13
N GLY A 12 2.64 -4.48 -11.07
CA GLY A 12 1.47 -4.26 -11.92
C GLY A 12 0.27 -3.76 -11.16
N GLU A 13 -0.78 -3.49 -11.91
CA GLU A 13 -2.03 -2.97 -11.41
C GLU A 13 -3.09 -4.06 -11.41
N PHE A 14 -3.85 -4.14 -10.33
CA PHE A 14 -4.95 -5.08 -10.18
C PHE A 14 -6.21 -4.31 -9.82
N LYS A 15 -7.21 -4.35 -10.66
CA LYS A 15 -8.48 -3.65 -10.43
C LYS A 15 -9.31 -4.38 -9.38
N SER A 16 -10.00 -3.63 -8.54
CA SER A 16 -10.92 -4.18 -7.56
C SER A 16 -12.03 -3.17 -7.28
N THR A 17 -13.00 -3.58 -6.47
CA THR A 17 -14.10 -2.71 -6.07
C THR A 17 -14.27 -2.77 -4.56
N LEU A 18 -14.71 -1.64 -4.00
CA LEU A 18 -15.01 -1.51 -2.58
C LEU A 18 -16.52 -1.64 -2.41
N ASP A 19 -16.98 -2.56 -1.57
CA ASP A 19 -18.42 -2.71 -1.34
C ASP A 19 -18.92 -1.71 -0.29
N ALA A 20 -20.24 -1.68 -0.08
CA ALA A 20 -20.85 -0.73 0.85
C ALA A 20 -20.42 -0.93 2.30
N LYS A 21 -19.89 -2.11 2.64
CA LYS A 21 -19.41 -2.43 3.99
C LYS A 21 -17.92 -2.15 4.17
N GLY A 22 -17.26 -1.60 3.16
CA GLY A 22 -15.84 -1.30 3.23
C GLY A 22 -14.93 -2.49 2.97
N ARG A 23 -15.42 -3.52 2.28
CA ARG A 23 -14.63 -4.70 1.95
C ARG A 23 -14.25 -4.66 0.48
N MET A 24 -13.05 -5.15 0.18
CA MET A 24 -12.55 -5.27 -1.18
C MET A 24 -11.98 -6.64 -1.43
N ASN A 25 -12.07 -7.12 -2.66
CA ASN A 25 -11.41 -8.35 -3.05
C ASN A 25 -9.91 -8.08 -3.20
N PHE A 26 -9.11 -8.86 -2.49
CA PHE A 26 -7.65 -8.73 -2.53
C PHE A 26 -7.10 -9.86 -3.39
N PRO A 27 -6.49 -9.55 -4.57
CA PRO A 27 -6.09 -10.58 -5.54
C PRO A 27 -5.15 -11.63 -4.95
N VAL A 28 -5.37 -12.89 -5.32
CA VAL A 28 -4.57 -14.02 -4.82
C VAL A 28 -3.09 -13.80 -5.07
N LYS A 29 -2.72 -13.34 -6.25
CA LYS A 29 -1.31 -13.10 -6.60
C LYS A 29 -0.65 -12.09 -5.68
N VAL A 30 -1.37 -11.03 -5.32
CA VAL A 30 -0.84 -10.01 -4.41
C VAL A 30 -0.77 -10.55 -2.98
N ARG A 31 -1.77 -11.35 -2.57
CA ARG A 31 -1.77 -11.96 -1.23
C ARG A 31 -0.55 -12.81 -0.97
N GLU A 32 -0.06 -13.51 -2.00
CA GLU A 32 1.11 -14.37 -1.88
C GLU A 32 2.37 -13.59 -1.45
N MET A 33 2.40 -12.29 -1.71
CA MET A 33 3.52 -11.42 -1.31
C MET A 33 3.52 -11.13 0.20
N PHE A 34 2.36 -11.21 0.85
CA PHE A 34 2.20 -10.71 2.23
C PHE A 34 1.83 -11.77 3.25
N GLY A 35 1.54 -12.98 2.83
CA GLY A 35 1.13 -14.06 3.73
C GLY A 35 -0.36 -14.04 4.04
N THR A 36 -0.77 -14.78 5.08
CA THR A 36 -2.17 -14.94 5.44
C THR A 36 -2.74 -13.76 6.24
N SER A 37 -1.86 -12.98 6.85
CA SER A 37 -2.23 -11.81 7.65
C SER A 37 -1.20 -10.73 7.40
N PHE A 38 -1.64 -9.50 7.26
CA PHE A 38 -0.76 -8.38 6.93
C PHE A 38 -1.30 -7.07 7.51
N ILE A 39 -0.51 -6.02 7.41
CA ILE A 39 -0.86 -4.70 7.95
C ILE A 39 -1.16 -3.74 6.80
N ILE A 40 -2.20 -2.93 6.98
CA ILE A 40 -2.48 -1.79 6.10
C ILE A 40 -2.42 -0.51 6.92
N SER A 41 -1.89 0.55 6.34
CA SER A 41 -1.74 1.83 7.03
C SER A 41 -1.75 2.99 6.05
N LYS A 42 -1.80 4.20 6.59
CA LYS A 42 -1.61 5.41 5.79
C LYS A 42 -0.21 5.43 5.19
N THR A 43 -0.04 6.19 4.13
CA THR A 43 1.25 6.42 3.46
C THR A 43 1.66 7.86 3.69
N ILE A 44 2.93 8.10 4.08
CA ILE A 44 3.40 9.45 4.43
C ILE A 44 3.46 10.38 3.22
N ASP A 45 3.91 9.87 2.09
CA ASP A 45 4.20 10.67 0.89
C ASP A 45 3.13 10.62 -0.20
N ALA A 46 1.99 10.00 0.09
CA ALA A 46 0.91 9.87 -0.89
C ALA A 46 -0.41 9.62 -0.18
N GLU A 47 -1.52 9.95 -0.84
CA GLU A 47 -2.86 9.70 -0.30
C GLU A 47 -3.35 8.33 -0.74
N CYS A 48 -2.68 7.30 -0.25
CA CYS A 48 -3.04 5.91 -0.51
C CYS A 48 -2.83 5.07 0.74
N ILE A 49 -3.24 3.81 0.66
CA ILE A 49 -3.03 2.84 1.73
C ILE A 49 -1.85 1.96 1.33
N LYS A 50 -0.91 1.79 2.23
CA LYS A 50 0.25 0.92 2.01
C LYS A 50 0.03 -0.42 2.69
N VAL A 51 0.44 -1.50 2.01
CA VAL A 51 0.33 -2.86 2.51
C VAL A 51 1.71 -3.34 2.93
N TYR A 52 1.81 -3.88 4.13
CA TYR A 52 3.05 -4.41 4.69
C TYR A 52 2.84 -5.87 5.10
N SER A 53 3.83 -6.73 4.83
CA SER A 53 3.87 -8.02 5.49
C SER A 53 4.08 -7.78 6.99
N LEU A 54 3.76 -8.77 7.83
CA LEU A 54 4.03 -8.64 9.27
C LEU A 54 5.51 -8.44 9.53
N GLU A 55 6.37 -9.10 8.76
CA GLU A 55 7.82 -8.95 8.88
C GLU A 55 8.28 -7.53 8.54
N ASP A 56 7.84 -7.00 7.41
CA ASP A 56 8.23 -5.64 6.99
C ASP A 56 7.69 -4.58 7.96
N TRP A 57 6.48 -4.78 8.47
CA TRP A 57 5.92 -3.89 9.47
C TRP A 57 6.74 -3.90 10.76
N HIS A 58 7.14 -5.10 11.21
CA HIS A 58 7.99 -5.24 12.39
C HIS A 58 9.31 -4.50 12.22
N GLU A 59 9.94 -4.63 11.06
CA GLU A 59 11.19 -3.92 10.75
C GLU A 59 11.00 -2.41 10.78
N LEU A 60 9.92 -1.91 10.20
CA LEU A 60 9.61 -0.48 10.20
C LEU A 60 9.40 0.04 11.61
N VAL A 61 8.60 -0.66 12.42
CA VAL A 61 8.35 -0.29 13.81
C VAL A 61 9.64 -0.25 14.60
N THR A 62 10.48 -1.28 14.45
CA THR A 62 11.77 -1.37 15.15
C THR A 62 12.67 -0.21 14.78
N LYS A 63 12.75 0.11 13.50
CA LYS A 63 13.57 1.23 13.02
C LYS A 63 13.10 2.56 13.59
N ILE A 64 11.80 2.82 13.52
CA ILE A 64 11.24 4.08 14.03
C ILE A 64 11.47 4.22 15.53
N LYS A 65 11.28 3.12 16.29
CA LYS A 65 11.47 3.14 17.74
C LYS A 65 12.94 3.30 18.16
N SER A 66 13.88 3.00 17.26
CA SER A 66 15.31 3.20 17.53
C SER A 66 15.77 4.65 17.34
N LEU A 67 14.93 5.48 16.72
CA LEU A 67 15.22 6.89 16.46
C LEU A 67 14.73 7.77 17.60
N PRO A 68 15.24 9.03 17.71
CA PRO A 68 14.81 9.91 18.80
C PRO A 68 13.30 10.15 18.81
N GLN A 69 12.67 9.90 19.95
CA GLN A 69 11.23 10.04 20.14
C GLN A 69 10.74 11.45 19.79
N THR A 70 11.54 12.48 20.06
CA THR A 70 11.18 13.87 19.77
C THR A 70 11.00 14.12 18.27
N GLN A 71 11.67 13.33 17.42
CA GLN A 71 11.58 13.47 15.98
C GLN A 71 10.53 12.52 15.38
N THR A 72 10.25 11.39 16.01
CA THR A 72 9.40 10.36 15.45
C THR A 72 7.99 10.31 16.03
N ALA A 73 7.70 11.07 17.09
CA ALA A 73 6.40 11.00 17.75
C ALA A 73 5.21 11.24 16.79
N ALA A 74 5.31 12.26 15.94
CA ALA A 74 4.26 12.56 14.97
C ALA A 74 4.12 11.45 13.92
N ILE A 75 5.24 10.91 13.47
CA ILE A 75 5.26 9.78 12.52
C ILE A 75 4.59 8.56 13.15
N GLN A 76 4.90 8.28 14.42
CA GLN A 76 4.31 7.13 15.12
C GLN A 76 2.81 7.29 15.23
N ARG A 77 2.31 8.46 15.60
CA ARG A 77 0.87 8.69 15.68
C ARG A 77 0.21 8.52 14.32
N PHE A 78 0.85 9.04 13.27
CA PHE A 78 0.30 8.96 11.92
C PHE A 78 0.27 7.53 11.38
N LEU A 79 1.38 6.82 11.48
CA LEU A 79 1.49 5.46 10.93
C LEU A 79 0.90 4.40 11.86
N PHE A 80 1.35 4.38 13.13
CA PHE A 80 0.93 3.33 14.05
C PHE A 80 -0.53 3.49 14.45
N GLY A 81 -0.98 4.73 14.61
CA GLY A 81 -2.36 5.02 14.98
C GLY A 81 -3.38 4.62 13.93
N SER A 82 -2.97 4.56 12.66
CA SER A 82 -3.86 4.18 11.56
C SER A 82 -3.71 2.72 11.14
N ALA A 83 -2.68 2.04 11.66
CA ALA A 83 -2.39 0.68 11.22
C ALA A 83 -3.50 -0.29 11.61
N PHE A 84 -3.80 -1.21 10.70
CA PHE A 84 -4.83 -2.20 10.90
C PHE A 84 -4.34 -3.55 10.39
N GLN A 85 -4.34 -4.55 11.28
CA GLN A 85 -3.99 -5.91 10.87
C GLN A 85 -5.22 -6.55 10.25
N THR A 86 -5.07 -7.07 9.05
CA THR A 86 -6.17 -7.66 8.29
C THR A 86 -5.79 -9.03 7.75
N GLU A 87 -6.81 -9.80 7.47
CA GLU A 87 -6.66 -11.15 6.94
C GLU A 87 -7.82 -11.39 5.97
N PRO A 88 -7.55 -11.86 4.75
CA PRO A 88 -8.62 -12.12 3.80
C PRO A 88 -9.61 -13.16 4.32
N ASP A 89 -10.89 -12.94 4.09
CA ASP A 89 -11.92 -13.90 4.44
C ASP A 89 -11.92 -15.08 3.44
N LYS A 90 -12.87 -16.01 3.58
CA LYS A 90 -12.95 -17.18 2.72
C LYS A 90 -13.15 -16.83 1.24
N GLN A 91 -13.68 -15.64 0.98
CA GLN A 91 -13.91 -15.17 -0.39
C GLN A 91 -12.77 -14.29 -0.90
N GLY A 92 -11.70 -14.14 -0.12
CA GLY A 92 -10.55 -13.33 -0.49
C GLY A 92 -10.73 -11.84 -0.28
N ARG A 93 -11.70 -11.42 0.54
CA ARG A 93 -11.98 -10.00 0.81
C ARG A 93 -11.31 -9.56 2.10
N ILE A 94 -10.84 -8.31 2.10
CA ILE A 94 -10.34 -7.67 3.31
C ILE A 94 -11.21 -6.46 3.65
N LEU A 95 -11.28 -6.14 4.93
CA LEU A 95 -11.94 -4.93 5.40
C LEU A 95 -10.96 -3.77 5.38
N ILE A 96 -11.39 -2.64 4.83
CA ILE A 96 -10.66 -1.39 4.92
C ILE A 96 -11.40 -0.51 5.93
N PRO A 97 -10.84 -0.24 7.11
CA PRO A 97 -11.50 0.61 8.10
C PRO A 97 -11.80 2.00 7.57
N ALA A 98 -12.87 2.59 8.06
CA ALA A 98 -13.32 3.91 7.61
C ALA A 98 -12.24 4.98 7.63
N PRO A 99 -11.41 5.12 8.68
CA PRO A 99 -10.34 6.13 8.68
C PRO A 99 -9.36 5.99 7.52
N LEU A 100 -9.04 4.74 7.12
CA LEU A 100 -8.15 4.51 5.98
C LEU A 100 -8.86 4.81 4.66
N ARG A 101 -10.13 4.45 4.54
CA ARG A 101 -10.90 4.78 3.35
C ARG A 101 -11.01 6.29 3.14
N GLU A 102 -11.25 7.02 4.21
CA GLU A 102 -11.33 8.48 4.18
C GLU A 102 -10.00 9.11 3.82
N TYR A 103 -8.92 8.63 4.44
CA TYR A 103 -7.59 9.16 4.16
C TYR A 103 -7.22 9.01 2.70
N ALA A 104 -7.45 7.83 2.14
CA ALA A 104 -7.12 7.54 0.75
C ALA A 104 -8.19 8.02 -0.24
N GLY A 105 -9.33 8.48 0.26
CA GLY A 105 -10.43 8.95 -0.58
C GLY A 105 -11.00 7.84 -1.46
N LEU A 106 -11.08 6.61 -0.94
CA LEU A 106 -11.54 5.47 -1.72
C LEU A 106 -13.03 5.59 -2.02
N GLU A 107 -13.35 5.48 -3.31
CA GLU A 107 -14.71 5.36 -3.81
C GLU A 107 -14.99 3.88 -4.10
N SER A 108 -15.83 3.57 -5.10
CA SER A 108 -16.13 2.18 -5.40
C SER A 108 -15.06 1.50 -6.25
N ASP A 109 -14.47 2.20 -7.22
CA ASP A 109 -13.44 1.65 -8.08
C ASP A 109 -12.07 1.91 -7.48
N ILE A 110 -11.32 0.86 -7.23
CA ILE A 110 -10.00 0.93 -6.61
C ILE A 110 -9.00 0.12 -7.42
N VAL A 111 -7.73 0.42 -7.22
CA VAL A 111 -6.63 -0.32 -7.85
C VAL A 111 -5.60 -0.69 -6.78
N ILE A 112 -5.11 -1.91 -6.87
CA ILE A 112 -4.00 -2.36 -6.03
C ILE A 112 -2.78 -2.36 -6.94
N VAL A 113 -1.73 -1.66 -6.51
CA VAL A 113 -0.50 -1.53 -7.29
C VAL A 113 0.60 -2.32 -6.60
N ALA A 114 1.08 -3.37 -7.25
CA ALA A 114 2.20 -4.15 -6.75
C ALA A 114 3.50 -3.53 -7.25
N LEU A 115 4.44 -3.28 -6.34
CA LEU A 115 5.66 -2.54 -6.58
C LEU A 115 6.91 -3.33 -6.15
N SER A 116 7.00 -4.60 -6.58
CA SER A 116 8.17 -5.43 -6.27
C SER A 116 8.44 -5.52 -4.75
N GLY A 117 7.68 -6.36 -4.07
CA GLY A 117 7.79 -6.56 -2.62
C GLY A 117 6.97 -5.60 -1.79
N ARG A 118 6.30 -4.63 -2.42
CA ARG A 118 5.42 -3.66 -1.77
C ARG A 118 4.11 -3.58 -2.53
N ALA A 119 3.08 -3.05 -1.89
CA ALA A 119 1.82 -2.79 -2.58
C ALA A 119 1.13 -1.56 -1.98
N GLU A 120 0.35 -0.89 -2.81
CA GLU A 120 -0.45 0.26 -2.43
C GLU A 120 -1.88 0.06 -2.93
N ILE A 121 -2.83 0.59 -2.17
CA ILE A 121 -4.25 0.58 -2.54
C ILE A 121 -4.66 2.02 -2.80
N TRP A 122 -5.11 2.28 -4.03
CA TRP A 122 -5.46 3.61 -4.51
C TRP A 122 -6.91 3.68 -4.95
N ASP A 123 -7.51 4.84 -4.77
CA ASP A 123 -8.73 5.17 -5.50
C ASP A 123 -8.39 5.24 -6.99
N LYS A 124 -9.20 4.61 -7.83
CA LYS A 124 -8.90 4.49 -9.27
C LYS A 124 -8.74 5.85 -9.93
N ALA A 125 -9.63 6.80 -9.66
CA ALA A 125 -9.57 8.13 -10.25
C ALA A 125 -8.30 8.88 -9.81
N LYS A 126 -7.92 8.75 -8.55
CA LYS A 126 -6.68 9.37 -8.03
C LYS A 126 -5.44 8.76 -8.67
N TRP A 127 -5.44 7.44 -8.84
CA TRP A 127 -4.33 6.74 -9.50
C TRP A 127 -4.18 7.20 -10.95
N ASP A 128 -5.30 7.29 -11.67
CA ASP A 128 -5.27 7.73 -13.07
C ASP A 128 -4.78 9.17 -13.20
N ALA A 129 -5.17 10.05 -12.26
CA ALA A 129 -4.71 11.44 -12.26
C ALA A 129 -3.21 11.53 -11.98
N LEU A 130 -2.69 10.71 -11.07
CA LEU A 130 -1.27 10.68 -10.74
C LEU A 130 -0.41 10.28 -11.95
N ASN A 131 -0.96 9.43 -12.82
CA ASN A 131 -0.26 8.93 -13.99
C ASN A 131 -0.61 9.70 -15.28
N SER A 132 -1.16 10.92 -15.15
CA SER A 132 -1.45 11.76 -16.30
C SER A 132 -0.15 12.25 -16.94
N ALA A 133 -0.24 12.69 -18.19
CA ALA A 133 0.92 13.17 -18.94
C ALA A 133 1.61 14.37 -18.25
N ASP A 134 0.83 15.25 -17.63
CA ASP A 134 1.37 16.42 -16.93
C ASP A 134 2.20 16.02 -15.71
N ASP A 135 1.74 15.01 -14.98
CA ASP A 135 2.42 14.53 -13.76
C ASP A 135 3.65 13.68 -14.09
N THR A 136 3.72 13.09 -15.28
CA THR A 136 4.84 12.23 -15.66
C THR A 136 6.01 12.98 -16.28
N ALA A 137 5.85 14.27 -16.63
CA ALA A 137 6.92 15.06 -17.25
C ALA A 137 8.18 15.13 -16.36
N ASP A 138 8.00 15.32 -15.05
CA ASP A 138 9.12 15.42 -14.11
C ASP A 138 9.80 14.08 -13.85
N LEU A 139 9.11 12.96 -14.13
CA LEU A 139 9.69 11.63 -13.94
C LEU A 139 10.85 11.37 -14.89
N ALA A 140 10.73 11.83 -16.15
CA ALA A 140 11.80 11.67 -17.14
C ALA A 140 13.07 12.39 -16.68
N LYS A 141 12.92 13.60 -16.14
CA LYS A 141 14.05 14.37 -15.62
C LYS A 141 14.72 13.67 -14.46
N THR A 142 13.93 13.21 -13.49
CA THR A 142 14.45 12.49 -12.33
C THR A 142 15.14 11.19 -12.74
N ALA A 143 14.55 10.45 -13.69
CA ALA A 143 15.14 9.22 -14.20
C ALA A 143 16.51 9.46 -14.82
N MET A 144 16.65 10.53 -15.60
CA MET A 144 17.92 10.91 -16.21
C MET A 144 18.97 11.23 -15.15
N GLU A 145 18.59 11.97 -14.11
CA GLU A 145 19.48 12.30 -12.99
C GLU A 145 19.94 11.05 -12.23
N LEU A 146 19.10 10.03 -12.16
CA LEU A 146 19.38 8.78 -11.47
C LEU A 146 20.05 7.73 -12.37
N GLY A 147 20.19 7.98 -13.65
CA GLY A 147 20.83 7.05 -14.56
C GLY A 147 19.96 5.88 -15.00
N ILE A 148 18.65 6.06 -14.99
CA ILE A 148 17.72 5.00 -15.43
C ILE A 148 16.91 5.40 -16.63
#